data_3b90a5f76bc5cf7f9286a361a5fabeae
#
_entry.id   3b90a5f76bc5cf7f9286a361a5fabeae
#
_cell.length_a   1.000
_cell.length_b   1.000
_cell.length_c   1.000
_cell.angle_alpha   90.00
_cell.angle_beta   90.00
_cell.angle_gamma   90.00
#
_symmetry.space_group_name_H-M   'P 1'
#
loop_
_entity.id
_entity.type
_entity.pdbx_description
1 polymer ?
#
loop_
_entity_poly.entity_id
_entity_poly.type
_entity_poly.pdbx_seq_one_letter_code
_entity_poly.pdbx_strand_id
1 'polypeptide(L)'
;VGSEMCIRDRALAPGQSLYDGLVKPLAALGITSASMTILGGYAERLDYCVAPPDPSKRALIAYSTPIPLGRTYIIFGNATLGFDPQGKPLVHCHAAMRTDTGTVQGGHIITEETIIGPWPIPVLVTSLEGFELRQIYDPEINISVLKPLREPMI
;
A
#
# COMPACT_ATOMS: atom_id res chain seq x y z
N VAL A 1 2.18 -20.92 -22.24
CA VAL A 1 2.16 -19.50 -22.59
C VAL A 1 2.62 -18.77 -21.35
N GLY A 2 3.83 -18.17 -21.38
CA GLY A 2 4.40 -17.52 -20.21
C GLY A 2 3.59 -16.29 -19.80
N SER A 3 3.26 -16.18 -18.53
CA SER A 3 2.76 -14.94 -17.94
C SER A 3 3.89 -13.91 -18.01
N GLU A 4 3.76 -12.91 -18.87
CA GLU A 4 4.70 -11.81 -18.93
C GLU A 4 4.45 -10.90 -17.73
N MET A 5 5.32 -10.98 -16.74
CA MET A 5 5.38 -9.99 -15.66
C MET A 5 5.74 -8.64 -16.27
N CYS A 6 4.77 -7.73 -16.34
CA CYS A 6 4.99 -6.43 -16.94
C CYS A 6 5.43 -5.42 -15.86
N ILE A 7 6.67 -4.95 -15.94
CA ILE A 7 7.18 -3.85 -15.13
C ILE A 7 6.77 -2.54 -15.82
N ARG A 8 6.16 -1.63 -15.06
CA ARG A 8 5.72 -0.32 -15.55
C ARG A 8 6.17 0.79 -14.61
N ASP A 9 6.69 1.86 -15.20
CA ASP A 9 6.99 3.09 -14.47
C ASP A 9 5.71 3.93 -14.37
N ARG A 10 5.46 4.45 -13.18
CA ARG A 10 4.36 5.35 -12.87
C ARG A 10 4.85 6.53 -12.06
N ALA A 11 4.14 7.63 -12.15
CA ALA A 11 4.37 8.79 -11.32
C ALA A 11 3.07 9.18 -10.64
N LEU A 12 3.11 9.26 -9.32
CA LEU A 12 2.00 9.78 -8.50
C LEU A 12 1.96 11.30 -8.68
N ALA A 13 0.83 11.82 -9.13
CA ALA A 13 0.69 13.23 -9.39
C ALA A 13 0.52 14.04 -8.10
N PRO A 14 1.01 15.30 -8.06
CA PRO A 14 0.82 16.17 -6.91
C PRO A 14 -0.65 16.39 -6.55
N GLY A 15 -0.94 16.47 -5.25
CA GLY A 15 -2.25 16.81 -4.71
C GLY A 15 -3.27 15.67 -4.68
N GLN A 16 -3.00 14.52 -5.28
CA GLN A 16 -3.87 13.34 -5.16
C GLN A 16 -3.51 12.51 -3.93
N SER A 17 -4.44 11.68 -3.44
CA SER A 17 -4.12 10.69 -2.43
C SER A 17 -3.20 9.60 -3.02
N LEU A 18 -2.37 9.01 -2.17
CA LEU A 18 -1.54 7.86 -2.55
C LEU A 18 -2.41 6.71 -3.07
N TYR A 19 -3.56 6.45 -2.43
CA TYR A 19 -4.51 5.45 -2.85
C TYR A 19 -5.01 5.68 -4.28
N ASP A 20 -5.56 6.86 -4.56
CA ASP A 20 -6.08 7.20 -5.89
C ASP A 20 -5.01 7.17 -6.98
N GLY A 21 -3.82 7.64 -6.63
CA GLY A 21 -2.67 7.65 -7.54
C GLY A 21 -2.17 6.27 -7.93
N LEU A 22 -2.37 5.28 -7.06
CA LEU A 22 -2.03 3.88 -7.35
C LEU A 22 -3.21 3.14 -8.01
N VAL A 23 -4.42 3.24 -7.44
CA VAL A 23 -5.57 2.42 -7.87
C VAL A 23 -6.11 2.83 -9.23
N LYS A 24 -6.39 4.12 -9.45
CA LYS A 24 -7.06 4.58 -10.68
C LYS A 24 -6.30 4.25 -11.98
N PRO A 25 -4.97 4.51 -12.07
CA PRO A 25 -4.22 4.17 -13.27
C PRO A 25 -4.12 2.66 -13.51
N LEU A 26 -4.03 1.85 -12.46
CA LEU A 26 -3.93 0.39 -12.58
C LEU A 26 -5.26 -0.21 -12.99
N ALA A 27 -6.36 0.26 -12.42
CA ALA A 27 -7.72 -0.14 -12.83
C ALA A 27 -7.99 0.18 -14.30
N ALA A 28 -7.56 1.35 -14.80
CA ALA A 28 -7.69 1.72 -16.21
C ALA A 28 -6.91 0.79 -17.16
N LEU A 29 -5.92 0.07 -16.66
CA LEU A 29 -5.14 -0.95 -17.39
C LEU A 29 -5.65 -2.37 -17.17
N GLY A 30 -6.71 -2.55 -16.39
CA GLY A 30 -7.23 -3.87 -16.01
C GLY A 30 -6.33 -4.62 -15.01
N ILE A 31 -5.40 -3.93 -14.35
CA ILE A 31 -4.51 -4.53 -13.35
C ILE A 31 -5.21 -4.53 -11.99
N THR A 32 -5.48 -5.70 -11.47
CA THR A 32 -6.21 -5.93 -10.21
C THR A 32 -5.33 -6.39 -9.06
N SER A 33 -4.14 -6.91 -9.37
CA SER A 33 -3.14 -7.34 -8.40
C SER A 33 -1.76 -6.86 -8.84
N ALA A 34 -1.04 -6.21 -7.94
CA ALA A 34 0.29 -5.66 -8.25
C ALA A 34 1.16 -5.57 -7.00
N SER A 35 2.48 -5.72 -7.20
CA SER A 35 3.51 -5.31 -6.26
C SER A 35 4.12 -4.01 -6.73
N MET A 36 4.33 -3.06 -5.82
CA MET A 36 4.76 -1.71 -6.16
C MET A 36 5.87 -1.24 -5.24
N THR A 37 6.85 -0.55 -5.80
CA THR A 37 7.91 0.11 -5.04
C THR A 37 7.83 1.62 -5.25
N ILE A 38 7.60 2.37 -4.17
CA ILE A 38 7.61 3.83 -4.16
C ILE A 38 9.06 4.28 -3.99
N LEU A 39 9.61 4.99 -4.99
CA LEU A 39 11.04 5.32 -5.04
C LEU A 39 11.44 6.56 -4.24
N GLY A 40 10.48 7.17 -3.56
CA GLY A 40 10.71 8.31 -2.69
C GLY A 40 10.18 9.63 -3.24
N GLY A 41 9.96 10.56 -2.33
CA GLY A 41 9.43 11.89 -2.62
C GLY A 41 8.67 12.50 -1.46
N TYR A 42 8.20 13.73 -1.61
CA TYR A 42 7.46 14.43 -0.57
C TYR A 42 5.97 14.11 -0.61
N ALA A 43 5.42 13.73 0.55
CA ALA A 43 4.00 13.83 0.85
C ALA A 43 3.73 15.18 1.53
N GLU A 44 2.68 15.89 1.13
CA GLU A 44 2.21 17.11 1.80
C GLU A 44 1.53 16.78 3.13
N ARG A 45 0.87 15.64 3.18
CA ARG A 45 0.29 15.03 4.38
C ARG A 45 0.56 13.54 4.34
N LEU A 46 0.99 12.98 5.46
CA LEU A 46 1.16 11.56 5.63
C LEU A 46 0.69 11.14 7.02
N ASP A 47 -0.21 10.14 7.03
CA ASP A 47 -0.69 9.49 8.23
C ASP A 47 -0.28 8.02 8.18
N TYR A 48 0.14 7.45 9.32
CA TYR A 48 0.56 6.05 9.40
C TYR A 48 0.13 5.40 10.71
N CYS A 49 0.20 4.08 10.76
CA CYS A 49 0.00 3.29 11.96
C CYS A 49 1.23 2.43 12.25
N VAL A 50 1.39 2.07 13.50
CA VAL A 50 2.28 1.00 13.96
C VAL A 50 1.45 -0.14 14.53
N ALA A 51 1.99 -1.34 14.54
CA ALA A 51 1.30 -2.55 14.97
C ALA A 51 2.09 -3.29 16.06
N PRO A 52 2.17 -2.75 17.28
CA PRO A 52 2.80 -3.43 18.40
C PRO A 52 2.01 -4.70 18.77
N PRO A 53 2.62 -5.60 19.57
CA PRO A 53 1.89 -6.74 20.14
C PRO A 53 0.62 -6.29 20.86
N ASP A 54 -0.48 -7.02 20.65
CA ASP A 54 -1.76 -6.71 21.30
C ASP A 54 -1.65 -6.95 22.83
N PRO A 55 -1.78 -5.90 23.66
CA PRO A 55 -1.69 -6.04 25.10
C PRO A 55 -2.85 -6.88 25.70
N SER A 56 -3.98 -6.94 24.99
CA SER A 56 -5.14 -7.78 25.39
C SER A 56 -4.97 -9.25 25.05
N LYS A 57 -3.97 -9.61 24.24
CA LYS A 57 -3.67 -10.96 23.75
C LYS A 57 -4.83 -11.62 22.97
N ARG A 58 -5.77 -10.82 22.47
CA ARG A 58 -6.87 -11.31 21.60
C ARG A 58 -6.47 -11.40 20.14
N ALA A 59 -5.43 -10.66 19.75
CA ALA A 59 -4.80 -10.70 18.44
C ALA A 59 -3.28 -10.78 18.60
N LEU A 60 -2.57 -11.07 17.52
CA LEU A 60 -1.11 -11.05 17.52
C LEU A 60 -0.57 -9.62 17.65
N ILE A 61 -1.23 -8.70 16.97
CA ILE A 61 -0.90 -7.26 16.98
C ILE A 61 -2.16 -6.42 17.21
N ALA A 62 -1.97 -5.17 17.61
CA ALA A 62 -3.02 -4.15 17.62
C ALA A 62 -2.50 -2.91 16.90
N TYR A 63 -3.22 -2.45 15.88
CA TYR A 63 -2.88 -1.19 15.22
C TYR A 63 -3.09 -0.01 16.16
N SER A 64 -2.14 0.92 16.15
CA SER A 64 -2.31 2.21 16.81
C SER A 64 -3.44 3.01 16.13
N THR A 65 -3.93 4.04 16.82
CA THR A 65 -4.64 5.12 16.13
C THR A 65 -3.72 5.75 15.09
N PRO A 66 -4.28 6.37 14.02
CA PRO A 66 -3.49 7.10 13.03
C PRO A 66 -2.55 8.13 13.68
N ILE A 67 -1.30 8.14 13.25
CA ILE A 67 -0.26 9.06 13.70
C ILE A 67 0.00 10.03 12.54
N PRO A 68 -0.42 11.31 12.66
CA PRO A 68 -0.16 12.28 11.61
C PRO A 68 1.29 12.77 11.68
N LEU A 69 1.98 12.76 10.56
CA LEU A 69 3.33 13.34 10.43
C LEU A 69 3.33 14.70 9.71
N GLY A 70 2.22 15.07 9.06
CA GLY A 70 2.17 16.24 8.21
C GLY A 70 3.06 16.08 6.99
N ARG A 71 3.76 17.16 6.61
CA ARG A 71 4.70 17.14 5.49
C ARG A 71 5.90 16.26 5.79
N THR A 72 6.17 15.28 4.92
CA THR A 72 7.11 14.20 5.20
C THR A 72 7.77 13.70 3.91
N TYR A 73 9.05 13.39 3.96
CA TYR A 73 9.75 12.75 2.85
C TYR A 73 9.66 11.23 2.96
N ILE A 74 8.99 10.59 2.01
CA ILE A 74 9.02 9.13 1.85
C ILE A 74 10.41 8.76 1.33
N ILE A 75 11.17 7.99 2.09
CA ILE A 75 12.51 7.52 1.69
C ILE A 75 12.34 6.42 0.65
N PHE A 76 11.52 5.44 0.95
CA PHE A 76 11.00 4.42 0.04
C PHE A 76 9.75 3.78 0.65
N GLY A 77 8.94 3.14 -0.20
CA GLY A 77 7.80 2.36 0.27
C GLY A 77 7.61 1.12 -0.58
N ASN A 78 6.91 0.14 0.01
CA ASN A 78 6.42 -1.04 -0.69
C ASN A 78 4.91 -1.10 -0.52
N ALA A 79 4.20 -1.28 -1.63
CA ALA A 79 2.75 -1.36 -1.64
C ALA A 79 2.31 -2.59 -2.43
N THR A 80 1.18 -3.17 -2.02
CA THR A 80 0.53 -4.29 -2.68
C THR A 80 -0.92 -3.93 -2.96
N LEU A 81 -1.33 -4.05 -4.23
CA LEU A 81 -2.71 -3.91 -4.66
C LEU A 81 -3.38 -5.28 -4.66
N GLY A 82 -4.56 -5.35 -4.08
CA GLY A 82 -5.46 -6.48 -4.07
C GLY A 82 -6.88 -6.01 -3.81
N PHE A 83 -7.70 -6.88 -3.22
CA PHE A 83 -9.07 -6.58 -2.87
C PHE A 83 -9.35 -6.81 -1.39
N ASP A 84 -10.26 -6.03 -0.84
CA ASP A 84 -10.87 -6.31 0.45
C ASP A 84 -11.88 -7.50 0.36
N PRO A 85 -12.46 -7.97 1.48
CA PRO A 85 -13.43 -9.06 1.45
C PRO A 85 -14.68 -8.76 0.62
N GLN A 86 -15.02 -7.48 0.40
CA GLN A 86 -16.17 -7.03 -0.38
C GLN A 86 -15.86 -6.84 -1.88
N GLY A 87 -14.59 -7.04 -2.29
CA GLY A 87 -14.16 -6.87 -3.67
C GLY A 87 -13.81 -5.42 -4.05
N LYS A 88 -13.67 -4.53 -3.06
CA LYS A 88 -13.18 -3.17 -3.30
C LYS A 88 -11.64 -3.20 -3.38
N PRO A 89 -11.01 -2.43 -4.29
CA PRO A 89 -9.56 -2.32 -4.33
C PRO A 89 -8.98 -1.91 -2.96
N LEU A 90 -7.94 -2.62 -2.55
CA LEU A 90 -7.21 -2.40 -1.30
C LEU A 90 -5.74 -2.22 -1.62
N VAL A 91 -5.13 -1.17 -1.07
CA VAL A 91 -3.67 -0.96 -1.12
C VAL A 91 -3.11 -1.12 0.28
N HIS A 92 -2.29 -2.15 0.47
CA HIS A 92 -1.50 -2.35 1.68
C HIS A 92 -0.11 -1.75 1.46
N CYS A 93 0.26 -0.74 2.23
CA CYS A 93 1.49 0.01 2.02
C CYS A 93 2.29 0.17 3.31
N HIS A 94 3.59 -0.11 3.25
CA HIS A 94 4.55 0.22 4.28
C HIS A 94 5.62 1.14 3.70
N ALA A 95 6.10 2.09 4.51
CA ALA A 95 7.17 2.98 4.08
C ALA A 95 8.11 3.34 5.23
N ALA A 96 9.34 3.72 4.85
CA ALA A 96 10.26 4.47 5.69
C ALA A 96 10.16 5.95 5.32
N MET A 97 10.01 6.81 6.32
CA MET A 97 9.78 8.23 6.15
C MET A 97 10.72 9.06 7.00
N ARG A 98 11.02 10.27 6.55
CA ARG A 98 11.79 11.27 7.29
C ARG A 98 10.96 12.54 7.44
N THR A 99 10.73 12.94 8.68
CA THR A 99 10.06 14.20 9.02
C THR A 99 10.92 15.42 8.72
N ASP A 100 10.33 16.59 8.67
CA ASP A 100 11.06 17.86 8.49
C ASP A 100 12.06 18.12 9.63
N THR A 101 11.84 17.55 10.81
CA THR A 101 12.79 17.60 11.95
C THR A 101 13.95 16.60 11.83
N GLY A 102 13.96 15.77 10.76
CA GLY A 102 15.01 14.79 10.50
C GLY A 102 14.81 13.44 11.17
N THR A 103 13.73 13.25 11.92
CA THR A 103 13.41 11.96 12.54
C THR A 103 12.97 10.95 11.49
N VAL A 104 13.51 9.73 11.55
CA VAL A 104 13.11 8.62 10.69
C VAL A 104 12.05 7.79 11.41
N GLN A 105 10.96 7.52 10.68
CA GLN A 105 9.85 6.70 11.13
C GLN A 105 9.58 5.61 10.09
N GLY A 106 8.79 4.61 10.47
CA GLY A 106 8.33 3.57 9.55
C GLY A 106 7.05 2.92 10.06
N GLY A 107 6.22 2.48 9.12
CA GLY A 107 4.97 1.81 9.49
C GLY A 107 4.02 1.60 8.33
N HIS A 108 2.80 1.24 8.67
CA HIS A 108 1.69 1.06 7.75
C HIS A 108 1.09 2.42 7.36
N ILE A 109 1.17 2.76 6.09
CA ILE A 109 0.70 4.04 5.55
C ILE A 109 -0.81 3.99 5.34
N ILE A 110 -1.52 5.02 5.80
CA ILE A 110 -2.93 5.23 5.50
C ILE A 110 -3.01 5.91 4.13
N THR A 111 -3.17 5.09 3.09
CA THR A 111 -2.99 5.53 1.70
C THR A 111 -4.04 6.53 1.25
N GLU A 112 -5.26 6.45 1.78
CA GLU A 112 -6.37 7.35 1.49
C GLU A 112 -6.14 8.75 2.07
N GLU A 113 -5.44 8.85 3.20
CA GLU A 113 -5.17 10.10 3.91
C GLU A 113 -3.81 10.72 3.54
N THR A 114 -2.96 9.97 2.85
CA THR A 114 -1.64 10.43 2.43
C THR A 114 -1.75 11.19 1.11
N ILE A 115 -1.39 12.47 1.11
CA ILE A 115 -1.49 13.36 -0.06
C ILE A 115 -0.10 13.62 -0.64
N ILE A 116 0.06 13.40 -1.94
CA ILE A 116 1.31 13.62 -2.67
C ILE A 116 1.64 15.12 -2.68
N GLY A 117 2.90 15.44 -2.41
CA GLY A 117 3.42 16.80 -2.37
C GLY A 117 3.60 17.45 -3.74
N PRO A 118 4.37 18.56 -3.82
CA PRO A 118 4.40 19.40 -5.03
C PRO A 118 5.09 18.76 -6.24
N TRP A 119 5.83 17.66 -6.03
CA TRP A 119 6.51 16.94 -7.11
C TRP A 119 5.99 15.53 -7.27
N PRO A 120 5.94 15.01 -8.50
CA PRO A 120 5.55 13.62 -8.75
C PRO A 120 6.48 12.65 -8.01
N ILE A 121 5.90 11.55 -7.49
CA ILE A 121 6.65 10.46 -6.87
C ILE A 121 6.70 9.27 -7.82
N PRO A 122 7.89 8.81 -8.25
CA PRO A 122 8.02 7.66 -9.13
C PRO A 122 7.68 6.36 -8.39
N VAL A 123 6.99 5.46 -9.09
CA VAL A 123 6.61 4.13 -8.61
C VAL A 123 6.93 3.09 -9.66
N LEU A 124 7.64 2.04 -9.27
CA LEU A 124 7.79 0.83 -10.07
C LEU A 124 6.63 -0.10 -9.77
N VAL A 125 5.96 -0.57 -10.79
CA VAL A 125 4.81 -1.46 -10.68
C VAL A 125 5.09 -2.78 -11.38
N THR A 126 4.88 -3.88 -10.69
CA THR A 126 4.89 -5.23 -11.24
C THR A 126 3.49 -5.80 -11.15
N SER A 127 2.83 -6.01 -12.30
CA SER A 127 1.53 -6.70 -12.32
C SER A 127 1.71 -8.17 -11.90
N LEU A 128 0.75 -8.66 -11.14
CA LEU A 128 0.73 -10.06 -10.70
C LEU A 128 -0.43 -10.75 -11.43
N GLU A 129 -0.09 -11.70 -12.29
CA GLU A 129 -1.05 -12.40 -13.15
C GLU A 129 -1.28 -13.83 -12.68
N GLY A 130 -2.44 -14.40 -13.04
CA GLY A 130 -2.80 -15.79 -12.74
C GLY A 130 -3.33 -16.04 -11.33
N PHE A 131 -3.49 -14.99 -10.52
CA PHE A 131 -4.15 -15.06 -9.21
C PHE A 131 -4.66 -13.69 -8.77
N GLU A 132 -5.68 -13.70 -7.94
CA GLU A 132 -6.19 -12.52 -7.25
C GLU A 132 -5.59 -12.44 -5.85
N LEU A 133 -5.21 -11.25 -5.40
CA LEU A 133 -4.88 -10.99 -3.99
C LEU A 133 -6.12 -10.50 -3.28
N ARG A 134 -6.57 -11.25 -2.27
CA ARG A 134 -7.75 -10.88 -1.46
C ARG A 134 -7.45 -10.89 0.03
N GLN A 135 -7.94 -9.89 0.72
CA GLN A 135 -7.86 -9.84 2.16
C GLN A 135 -8.79 -10.89 2.77
N ILE A 136 -8.21 -11.83 3.51
CA ILE A 136 -8.92 -12.94 4.16
C ILE A 136 -8.50 -12.96 5.63
N TYR A 137 -9.48 -13.10 6.50
CA TYR A 137 -9.23 -13.31 7.93
C TYR A 137 -8.54 -14.65 8.16
N ASP A 138 -7.46 -14.62 8.94
CA ASP A 138 -6.72 -15.81 9.33
C ASP A 138 -6.93 -16.07 10.83
N PRO A 139 -7.67 -17.14 11.18
CA PRO A 139 -7.98 -17.43 12.58
C PRO A 139 -6.78 -17.86 13.42
N GLU A 140 -5.70 -18.36 12.79
CA GLU A 140 -4.50 -18.78 13.53
C GLU A 140 -3.75 -17.59 14.10
N ILE A 141 -3.70 -16.49 13.34
CA ILE A 141 -3.01 -15.26 13.76
C ILE A 141 -3.98 -14.17 14.19
N ASN A 142 -5.30 -14.39 14.01
CA ASN A 142 -6.37 -13.46 14.33
C ASN A 142 -6.22 -12.08 13.64
N ILE A 143 -5.77 -12.08 12.40
CA ILE A 143 -5.54 -10.89 11.57
C ILE A 143 -6.03 -11.18 10.15
N SER A 144 -6.55 -10.17 9.46
CA SER A 144 -6.80 -10.25 8.02
C SER A 144 -5.53 -9.97 7.24
N VAL A 145 -5.19 -10.85 6.30
CA VAL A 145 -3.99 -10.76 5.45
C VAL A 145 -4.36 -10.92 3.98
N LEU A 146 -3.58 -10.33 3.09
CA LEU A 146 -3.72 -10.56 1.65
C LEU A 146 -3.23 -11.98 1.33
N LYS A 147 -4.14 -12.82 0.81
CA LYS A 147 -3.84 -14.18 0.36
C LYS A 147 -4.03 -14.28 -1.15
N PRO A 148 -3.14 -15.02 -1.86
CA PRO A 148 -3.34 -15.29 -3.27
C PRO A 148 -4.44 -16.34 -3.45
N LEU A 149 -5.45 -16.00 -4.26
CA LEU A 149 -6.49 -16.91 -4.70
C LEU A 149 -6.21 -17.25 -6.18
N ARG A 150 -6.17 -18.53 -6.51
CA ARG A 150 -6.06 -18.94 -7.92
C ARG A 150 -7.34 -18.55 -8.65
N GLU A 151 -7.19 -17.92 -9.79
CA GLU A 151 -8.31 -17.79 -10.72
C GLU A 151 -8.76 -19.20 -11.16
N PRO A 152 -10.09 -19.44 -11.23
CA PRO A 152 -10.57 -20.69 -11.81
C PRO A 152 -10.01 -20.80 -13.24
N MET A 153 -9.33 -21.88 -13.55
CA MET A 153 -8.94 -22.16 -14.93
C MET A 153 -10.23 -22.33 -15.74
N ILE A 154 -10.49 -21.37 -16.63
CA ILE A 154 -11.58 -21.43 -17.61
C ILE A 154 -11.17 -22.39 -18.74
#